data_edddbbf8d259f4916ebabbc33449c7e9
#
_entry.id   edddbbf8d259f4916ebabbc33449c7e9
#
_cell.length_a   1.000
_cell.length_b   1.000
_cell.length_c   1.000
_cell.angle_alpha   90.00
_cell.angle_beta   90.00
_cell.angle_gamma   90.00
#
_symmetry.space_group_name_H-M   'P 1'
#
loop_
_entity.id
_entity.type
_entity.pdbx_description
1 polymer ?
#
loop_
_entity_poly.entity_id
_entity_poly.type
_entity_poly.pdbx_seq_one_letter_code
_entity_poly.pdbx_strand_id
1 'polypeptide(L)'
;GDVYKRQVFASNTSSLSITEMGQGLKHHLIGMHFFNPVPAMKLVEVIAGGNTPADLVDYIKNLSVEIGKTPVVVNEAPGFVVNKILIPYCNEGVCVLQEGVASAEDIDIAMQLGCNHPMGPLHLGDLIGWDVVLNIMDVLFNETHDSKYRANVLIRKMVRAGKLGIKSGEGFFNYNK
;
A
#
# COMPACT_ATOMS: atom_id res chain seq x y z
N GLY A 1 -34.09 12.45 -12.92
CA GLY A 1 -33.96 10.99 -13.07
C GLY A 1 -32.68 10.52 -13.73
N ASP A 2 -32.05 11.28 -14.64
CA ASP A 2 -30.91 10.76 -15.44
C ASP A 2 -29.52 10.90 -14.79
N VAL A 3 -29.40 11.72 -13.77
CA VAL A 3 -28.10 11.91 -13.06
C VAL A 3 -27.61 10.61 -12.41
N TYR A 4 -28.51 9.79 -11.90
CA TYR A 4 -28.16 8.53 -11.21
C TYR A 4 -27.89 7.34 -12.13
N LYS A 5 -28.24 7.40 -13.41
CA LYS A 5 -28.04 6.31 -14.38
C LYS A 5 -26.61 6.22 -14.90
N ARG A 6 -25.75 7.21 -14.63
CA ARG A 6 -24.36 7.29 -15.09
C ARG A 6 -23.35 7.26 -13.94
N GLN A 7 -23.78 6.89 -12.74
CA GLN A 7 -22.87 6.81 -11.61
C GLN A 7 -22.00 5.55 -11.70
N VAL A 8 -20.72 5.74 -11.45
CA VAL A 8 -19.74 4.67 -11.29
C VAL A 8 -19.40 4.56 -9.80
N PHE A 9 -19.41 3.34 -9.30
CA PHE A 9 -18.97 3.06 -7.94
C PHE A 9 -17.49 2.70 -7.96
N ALA A 10 -16.67 3.54 -7.29
CA ALA A 10 -15.24 3.29 -7.16
C ALA A 10 -14.86 3.24 -5.68
N SER A 11 -13.95 2.34 -5.34
CA SER A 11 -13.39 2.21 -3.99
C SER A 11 -11.92 2.62 -3.97
N ASN A 12 -11.53 3.40 -2.97
CA ASN A 12 -10.13 3.74 -2.70
C ASN A 12 -9.49 2.77 -1.66
N THR A 13 -9.98 1.53 -1.59
CA THR A 13 -9.38 0.53 -0.72
C THR A 13 -7.91 0.29 -1.08
N SER A 14 -7.08 0.05 -0.09
CA SER A 14 -5.66 -0.29 -0.26
C SER A 14 -5.38 -1.79 -0.20
N SER A 15 -6.36 -2.60 0.24
CA SER A 15 -6.11 -4.01 0.54
C SER A 15 -7.35 -4.92 0.46
N LEU A 16 -8.56 -4.35 0.44
CA LEU A 16 -9.79 -5.14 0.40
C LEU A 16 -10.13 -5.58 -1.04
N SER A 17 -10.74 -6.75 -1.17
CA SER A 17 -11.20 -7.29 -2.45
C SER A 17 -12.30 -6.45 -3.07
N ILE A 18 -12.08 -5.95 -4.27
CA ILE A 18 -13.09 -5.24 -5.09
C ILE A 18 -14.22 -6.19 -5.48
N THR A 19 -13.88 -7.45 -5.77
CA THR A 19 -14.86 -8.49 -6.11
C THR A 19 -15.81 -8.76 -4.94
N GLU A 20 -15.26 -8.91 -3.73
CA GLU A 20 -16.06 -9.15 -2.52
C GLU A 20 -16.92 -7.94 -2.18
N MET A 21 -16.34 -6.73 -2.20
CA MET A 21 -17.07 -5.49 -1.95
C MET A 21 -18.17 -5.22 -2.97
N GLY A 22 -18.00 -5.69 -4.21
CA GLY A 22 -18.98 -5.58 -5.28
C GLY A 22 -20.11 -6.62 -5.21
N GLN A 23 -19.99 -7.61 -4.32
CA GLN A 23 -20.97 -8.69 -4.21
C GLN A 23 -22.33 -8.15 -3.74
N GLY A 24 -23.39 -8.50 -4.49
CA GLY A 24 -24.75 -8.05 -4.19
C GLY A 24 -25.08 -6.60 -4.56
N LEU A 25 -24.12 -5.82 -5.09
CA LEU A 25 -24.40 -4.50 -5.62
C LEU A 25 -25.13 -4.58 -6.97
N LYS A 26 -26.04 -3.64 -7.19
CA LYS A 26 -26.77 -3.50 -8.49
C LYS A 26 -25.89 -2.93 -9.61
N HIS A 27 -24.77 -2.35 -9.26
CA HIS A 27 -23.83 -1.69 -10.15
C HIS A 27 -22.43 -2.26 -9.96
N HIS A 28 -21.65 -2.29 -11.03
CA HIS A 28 -20.28 -2.76 -10.97
C HIS A 28 -19.42 -1.84 -10.11
N LEU A 29 -18.53 -2.44 -9.32
CA LEU A 29 -17.53 -1.75 -8.53
C LEU A 29 -16.16 -1.85 -9.21
N ILE A 30 -15.37 -0.79 -9.11
CA ILE A 30 -13.97 -0.75 -9.56
C ILE A 30 -13.10 -0.19 -8.46
N GLY A 31 -11.85 -0.63 -8.39
CA GLY A 31 -10.86 -0.02 -7.51
C GLY A 31 -10.22 1.21 -8.16
N MET A 32 -10.04 2.27 -7.39
CA MET A 32 -9.34 3.48 -7.80
C MET A 32 -8.45 3.91 -6.63
N HIS A 33 -7.29 3.24 -6.51
CA HIS A 33 -6.40 3.38 -5.36
C HIS A 33 -5.43 4.53 -5.58
N PHE A 34 -5.59 5.57 -4.75
CA PHE A 34 -4.73 6.75 -4.70
C PHE A 34 -3.65 6.59 -3.62
N PHE A 35 -2.56 7.34 -3.78
CA PHE A 35 -1.43 7.36 -2.85
C PHE A 35 -1.35 8.71 -2.13
N ASN A 36 -1.03 8.66 -0.84
CA ASN A 36 -0.91 9.86 -0.02
C ASN A 36 0.48 10.53 -0.17
N PRO A 37 0.53 11.87 -0.23
CA PRO A 37 -0.60 12.81 -0.28
C PRO A 37 -1.20 12.85 -1.71
N VAL A 38 -2.52 12.67 -1.81
CA VAL A 38 -3.22 12.52 -3.09
C VAL A 38 -2.93 13.66 -4.09
N PRO A 39 -2.84 14.94 -3.71
CA PRO A 39 -2.53 16.01 -4.67
C PRO A 39 -1.14 15.89 -5.29
N ALA A 40 -0.14 15.37 -4.56
CA ALA A 40 1.24 15.27 -5.00
C ALA A 40 1.55 13.99 -5.78
N MET A 41 0.96 12.87 -5.36
CA MET A 41 1.22 11.56 -5.97
C MET A 41 0.46 11.40 -7.28
N LYS A 42 1.20 11.08 -8.34
CA LYS A 42 0.60 10.99 -9.69
C LYS A 42 -0.04 9.64 -9.99
N LEU A 43 0.36 8.58 -9.30
CA LEU A 43 -0.11 7.23 -9.56
C LEU A 43 -1.55 7.02 -9.08
N VAL A 44 -2.34 6.33 -9.90
CA VAL A 44 -3.58 5.68 -9.51
C VAL A 44 -3.53 4.23 -10.00
N GLU A 45 -3.67 3.28 -9.10
CA GLU A 45 -3.94 1.89 -9.49
C GLU A 45 -5.43 1.76 -9.78
N VAL A 46 -5.75 1.32 -10.99
CA VAL A 46 -7.12 1.03 -11.44
C VAL A 46 -7.32 -0.48 -11.34
N ILE A 47 -8.07 -0.93 -10.35
CA ILE A 47 -8.18 -2.35 -10.00
C ILE A 47 -9.47 -2.93 -10.57
N ALA A 48 -9.32 -3.89 -11.50
CA ALA A 48 -10.42 -4.68 -12.03
C ALA A 48 -10.68 -5.86 -11.09
N GLY A 49 -11.85 -5.89 -10.45
CA GLY A 49 -12.36 -7.07 -9.76
C GLY A 49 -12.92 -8.11 -10.76
N GLY A 50 -13.24 -9.29 -10.26
CA GLY A 50 -13.71 -10.41 -11.09
C GLY A 50 -14.98 -10.12 -11.92
N ASN A 51 -15.79 -9.16 -11.49
CA ASN A 51 -17.03 -8.74 -12.17
C ASN A 51 -16.97 -7.32 -12.75
N THR A 52 -15.78 -6.73 -12.86
CA THR A 52 -15.59 -5.37 -13.40
C THR A 52 -15.51 -5.45 -14.93
N PRO A 53 -16.45 -4.84 -15.69
CA PRO A 53 -16.42 -4.88 -17.14
C PRO A 53 -15.25 -4.05 -17.72
N ALA A 54 -14.76 -4.45 -18.90
CA ALA A 54 -13.60 -3.81 -19.53
C ALA A 54 -13.86 -2.34 -19.91
N ASP A 55 -15.06 -2.01 -20.35
CA ASP A 55 -15.45 -0.64 -20.67
C ASP A 55 -15.43 0.29 -19.46
N LEU A 56 -15.75 -0.24 -18.27
CA LEU A 56 -15.62 0.49 -17.00
C LEU A 56 -14.15 0.73 -16.65
N VAL A 57 -13.28 -0.27 -16.88
CA VAL A 57 -11.83 -0.11 -16.68
C VAL A 57 -11.28 1.00 -17.58
N ASP A 58 -11.63 0.98 -18.87
CA ASP A 58 -11.20 1.99 -19.82
C ASP A 58 -11.74 3.38 -19.49
N TYR A 59 -12.99 3.46 -19.03
CA TYR A 59 -13.57 4.72 -18.56
C TYR A 59 -12.79 5.32 -17.38
N ILE A 60 -12.51 4.53 -16.34
CA ILE A 60 -11.79 5.00 -15.15
C ILE A 60 -10.31 5.31 -15.46
N LYS A 61 -9.70 4.56 -16.36
CA LYS A 61 -8.35 4.87 -16.86
C LYS A 61 -8.32 6.26 -17.50
N ASN A 62 -9.26 6.55 -18.40
CA ASN A 62 -9.36 7.85 -19.07
C ASN A 62 -9.67 8.98 -18.06
N LEU A 63 -10.60 8.76 -17.15
CA LEU A 63 -10.93 9.70 -16.08
C LEU A 63 -9.69 10.02 -15.21
N SER A 64 -8.87 9.00 -14.91
CA SER A 64 -7.63 9.20 -14.15
C SER A 64 -6.65 10.13 -14.88
N VAL A 65 -6.53 10.00 -16.21
CA VAL A 65 -5.72 10.91 -17.03
C VAL A 65 -6.30 12.32 -17.03
N GLU A 66 -7.63 12.46 -17.18
CA GLU A 66 -8.31 13.76 -17.18
C GLU A 66 -8.10 14.55 -15.89
N ILE A 67 -8.04 13.86 -14.73
CA ILE A 67 -7.74 14.48 -13.44
C ILE A 67 -6.24 14.64 -13.14
N GLY A 68 -5.38 14.47 -14.16
CA GLY A 68 -3.94 14.70 -14.06
C GLY A 68 -3.16 13.57 -13.38
N LYS A 69 -3.73 12.35 -13.32
CA LYS A 69 -3.06 11.16 -12.76
C LYS A 69 -2.51 10.26 -13.86
N THR A 70 -1.60 9.38 -13.47
CA THR A 70 -1.09 8.29 -14.32
C THR A 70 -1.73 6.99 -13.88
N PRO A 71 -2.69 6.43 -14.63
CA PRO A 71 -3.31 5.17 -14.29
C PRO A 71 -2.42 3.97 -14.61
N VAL A 72 -2.40 3.00 -13.70
CA VAL A 72 -1.87 1.65 -13.95
C VAL A 72 -3.02 0.67 -13.73
N VAL A 73 -3.38 -0.07 -14.76
CA VAL A 73 -4.42 -1.09 -14.66
C VAL A 73 -3.85 -2.33 -14.00
N VAL A 74 -4.56 -2.82 -12.99
CA VAL A 74 -4.14 -3.93 -12.14
C VAL A 74 -5.28 -4.94 -12.04
N ASN A 75 -4.98 -6.20 -12.20
CA ASN A 75 -5.90 -7.27 -11.80
C ASN A 75 -5.93 -7.36 -10.27
N GLU A 76 -7.11 -7.63 -9.73
CA GLU A 76 -7.28 -7.76 -8.30
C GLU A 76 -6.34 -8.81 -7.70
N ALA A 77 -5.59 -8.39 -6.71
CA ALA A 77 -4.74 -9.25 -5.88
C ALA A 77 -4.50 -8.57 -4.53
N PRO A 78 -4.27 -9.30 -3.44
CA PRO A 78 -3.94 -8.70 -2.15
C PRO A 78 -2.76 -7.74 -2.26
N GLY A 79 -2.96 -6.49 -1.81
CA GLY A 79 -1.96 -5.42 -1.85
C GLY A 79 -1.68 -4.83 -3.23
N PHE A 80 -2.40 -5.24 -4.26
CA PHE A 80 -2.25 -4.79 -5.65
C PHE A 80 -0.81 -4.89 -6.13
N VAL A 81 -0.24 -3.84 -6.74
CA VAL A 81 1.17 -3.84 -7.15
C VAL A 81 2.05 -3.19 -6.09
N VAL A 82 1.74 -1.95 -5.72
CA VAL A 82 2.64 -1.15 -4.87
C VAL A 82 2.77 -1.76 -3.48
N ASN A 83 1.67 -1.97 -2.76
CA ASN A 83 1.73 -2.50 -1.40
C ASN A 83 2.28 -3.92 -1.35
N LYS A 84 2.02 -4.73 -2.37
CA LYS A 84 2.53 -6.10 -2.46
C LYS A 84 4.06 -6.17 -2.56
N ILE A 85 4.70 -5.11 -3.08
CA ILE A 85 6.16 -5.00 -3.20
C ILE A 85 6.74 -4.19 -2.04
N LEU A 86 6.16 -3.02 -1.78
CA LEU A 86 6.69 -2.01 -0.86
C LEU A 86 6.64 -2.47 0.60
N ILE A 87 5.54 -3.08 1.02
CA ILE A 87 5.36 -3.44 2.43
C ILE A 87 6.27 -4.61 2.83
N PRO A 88 6.39 -5.70 2.04
CA PRO A 88 7.45 -6.69 2.28
C PRO A 88 8.87 -6.13 2.23
N TYR A 89 9.16 -5.14 1.40
CA TYR A 89 10.46 -4.45 1.38
C TYR A 89 10.76 -3.76 2.71
N CYS A 90 9.78 -3.06 3.32
CA CYS A 90 9.95 -2.50 4.66
C CYS A 90 10.16 -3.59 5.72
N ASN A 91 9.39 -4.68 5.65
CA ASN A 91 9.54 -5.83 6.54
C ASN A 91 10.93 -6.49 6.41
N GLU A 92 11.46 -6.61 5.20
CA GLU A 92 12.81 -7.16 4.95
C GLU A 92 13.89 -6.29 5.56
N GLY A 93 13.77 -4.95 5.47
CA GLY A 93 14.66 -4.03 6.17
C GLY A 93 14.72 -4.29 7.69
N VAL A 94 13.58 -4.61 8.30
CA VAL A 94 13.50 -4.98 9.72
C VAL A 94 14.14 -6.36 9.98
N CYS A 95 14.02 -7.30 9.04
CA CYS A 95 14.68 -8.61 9.15
C CYS A 95 16.21 -8.44 9.15
N VAL A 96 16.76 -7.68 8.21
CA VAL A 96 18.19 -7.36 8.11
C VAL A 96 18.72 -6.69 9.39
N LEU A 97 17.95 -5.75 9.96
CA LEU A 97 18.30 -5.12 11.24
C LEU A 97 18.31 -6.14 12.39
N GLN A 98 17.28 -6.98 12.49
CA GLN A 98 17.17 -7.96 13.57
C GLN A 98 18.23 -9.05 13.49
N GLU A 99 18.69 -9.40 12.31
CA GLU A 99 19.80 -10.32 12.06
C GLU A 99 21.16 -9.70 12.42
N GLY A 100 21.21 -8.41 12.69
CA GLY A 100 22.44 -7.70 13.06
C GLY A 100 23.39 -7.49 11.89
N VAL A 101 22.89 -7.49 10.66
CA VAL A 101 23.70 -7.29 9.45
C VAL A 101 24.26 -5.87 9.39
N ALA A 102 23.44 -4.86 9.72
CA ALA A 102 23.83 -3.45 9.77
C ALA A 102 22.95 -2.66 10.74
N SER A 103 23.36 -1.43 11.04
CA SER A 103 22.54 -0.46 11.79
C SER A 103 21.33 -0.01 10.97
N ALA A 104 20.32 0.57 11.63
CA ALA A 104 19.15 1.10 10.93
C ALA A 104 19.54 2.18 9.91
N GLU A 105 20.47 3.06 10.29
CA GLU A 105 21.01 4.10 9.43
C GLU A 105 21.72 3.53 8.21
N ASP A 106 22.60 2.54 8.43
CA ASP A 106 23.37 1.94 7.33
C ASP A 106 22.50 1.14 6.34
N ILE A 107 21.46 0.47 6.84
CA ILE A 107 20.47 -0.21 5.97
C ILE A 107 19.80 0.80 5.05
N ASP A 108 19.33 1.92 5.58
CA ASP A 108 18.67 2.94 4.79
C ASP A 108 19.63 3.62 3.81
N ILE A 109 20.85 3.96 4.24
CA ILE A 109 21.90 4.49 3.37
C ILE A 109 22.25 3.51 2.24
N ALA A 110 22.39 2.22 2.54
CA ALA A 110 22.70 1.21 1.54
C ALA A 110 21.64 1.15 0.45
N MET A 111 20.36 1.20 0.79
CA MET A 111 19.27 1.18 -0.20
C MET A 111 19.15 2.50 -0.96
N GLN A 112 19.41 3.62 -0.32
CA GLN A 112 19.43 4.93 -0.99
C GLN A 112 20.57 5.02 -2.02
N LEU A 113 21.78 4.66 -1.65
CA LEU A 113 22.96 4.82 -2.50
C LEU A 113 23.17 3.64 -3.45
N GLY A 114 22.87 2.42 -3.00
CA GLY A 114 23.06 1.20 -3.81
C GLY A 114 21.96 0.98 -4.84
N CYS A 115 20.72 1.40 -4.55
CA CYS A 115 19.56 1.22 -5.42
C CYS A 115 18.95 2.54 -5.92
N ASN A 116 19.52 3.68 -5.54
CA ASN A 116 18.98 5.02 -5.85
C ASN A 116 17.52 5.20 -5.37
N HIS A 117 17.18 4.57 -4.23
CA HIS A 117 15.87 4.78 -3.62
C HIS A 117 15.83 6.16 -2.96
N PRO A 118 14.70 6.90 -3.04
CA PRO A 118 14.59 8.22 -2.41
C PRO A 118 14.62 8.13 -0.89
N MET A 119 14.31 6.96 -0.32
CA MET A 119 14.24 6.69 1.11
C MET A 119 14.54 5.21 1.37
N GLY A 120 15.23 4.91 2.46
CA GLY A 120 15.46 3.54 2.87
C GLY A 120 14.23 2.88 3.49
N PRO A 121 14.23 1.53 3.69
CA PRO A 121 13.05 0.78 4.12
C PRO A 121 12.57 1.13 5.52
N LEU A 122 13.48 1.50 6.42
CA LEU A 122 13.12 1.77 7.81
C LEU A 122 12.54 3.18 7.99
N HIS A 123 13.12 4.20 7.34
CA HIS A 123 12.51 5.53 7.25
C HIS A 123 11.16 5.49 6.52
N LEU A 124 11.06 4.70 5.47
CA LEU A 124 9.82 4.53 4.73
C LEU A 124 8.73 3.89 5.60
N GLY A 125 9.09 2.87 6.37
CA GLY A 125 8.18 2.26 7.35
C GLY A 125 7.74 3.25 8.43
N ASP A 126 8.66 4.09 8.94
CA ASP A 126 8.35 5.16 9.90
C ASP A 126 7.42 6.23 9.28
N LEU A 127 7.59 6.53 7.99
CA LEU A 127 6.72 7.48 7.26
C LEU A 127 5.30 6.91 7.03
N ILE A 128 5.19 5.66 6.62
CA ILE A 128 3.91 4.97 6.40
C ILE A 128 3.17 4.78 7.73
N GLY A 129 3.91 4.43 8.74
CA GLY A 129 3.44 3.99 10.05
C GLY A 129 3.48 2.47 10.18
N TRP A 130 4.17 1.98 11.23
CA TRP A 130 4.38 0.55 11.43
C TRP A 130 3.11 -0.23 11.76
N ASP A 131 2.07 0.40 12.28
CA ASP A 131 0.74 -0.17 12.42
C ASP A 131 0.07 -0.43 11.05
N VAL A 132 0.25 0.49 10.09
CA VAL A 132 -0.24 0.33 8.72
C VAL A 132 0.55 -0.78 8.00
N VAL A 133 1.89 -0.76 8.11
CA VAL A 133 2.76 -1.83 7.58
C VAL A 133 2.33 -3.19 8.13
N LEU A 134 2.12 -3.30 9.46
CA LEU A 134 1.69 -4.54 10.10
C LEU A 134 0.34 -5.01 9.58
N ASN A 135 -0.64 -4.11 9.50
CA ASN A 135 -1.97 -4.46 9.03
C ASN A 135 -1.95 -4.99 7.59
N ILE A 136 -1.18 -4.35 6.69
CA ILE A 136 -1.08 -4.81 5.30
C ILE A 136 -0.34 -6.16 5.22
N MET A 137 0.74 -6.35 5.99
CA MET A 137 1.41 -7.67 6.07
C MET A 137 0.43 -8.76 6.53
N ASP A 138 -0.38 -8.49 7.55
CA ASP A 138 -1.37 -9.44 8.06
C ASP A 138 -2.45 -9.75 7.01
N VAL A 139 -2.93 -8.76 6.24
CA VAL A 139 -3.83 -9.00 5.10
C VAL A 139 -3.16 -9.88 4.05
N LEU A 140 -1.94 -9.54 3.61
CA LEU A 140 -1.21 -10.32 2.62
C LEU A 140 -0.99 -11.77 3.07
N PHE A 141 -0.66 -11.96 4.34
CA PHE A 141 -0.46 -13.29 4.91
C PHE A 141 -1.77 -14.09 5.01
N ASN A 142 -2.84 -13.47 5.50
CA ASN A 142 -4.13 -14.14 5.67
C ASN A 142 -4.76 -14.55 4.32
N GLU A 143 -4.60 -13.72 3.29
CA GLU A 143 -5.12 -14.00 1.95
C GLU A 143 -4.31 -15.07 1.20
N THR A 144 -2.99 -15.14 1.43
CA THR A 144 -2.12 -16.02 0.64
C THR A 144 -1.62 -17.24 1.41
N HIS A 145 -1.58 -17.17 2.73
CA HIS A 145 -0.90 -18.11 3.63
C HIS A 145 0.58 -18.34 3.29
N ASP A 146 1.19 -17.43 2.51
CA ASP A 146 2.60 -17.51 2.15
C ASP A 146 3.46 -16.88 3.26
N SER A 147 4.39 -17.64 3.79
CA SER A 147 5.25 -17.23 4.91
C SER A 147 6.10 -16.00 4.62
N LYS A 148 6.35 -15.65 3.36
CA LYS A 148 7.07 -14.43 2.97
C LYS A 148 6.36 -13.13 3.40
N TYR A 149 5.05 -13.21 3.63
CA TYR A 149 4.25 -12.08 4.13
C TYR A 149 4.07 -12.07 5.64
N ARG A 150 4.73 -12.96 6.36
CA ARG A 150 4.70 -12.96 7.82
C ARG A 150 5.45 -11.75 8.36
N ALA A 151 4.73 -10.84 9.02
CA ALA A 151 5.34 -9.67 9.64
C ALA A 151 6.39 -10.06 10.69
N ASN A 152 7.54 -9.39 10.65
CA ASN A 152 8.59 -9.56 11.64
C ASN A 152 8.07 -9.25 13.05
N VAL A 153 8.48 -10.07 14.03
CA VAL A 153 8.05 -9.93 15.42
C VAL A 153 8.42 -8.58 16.02
N LEU A 154 9.51 -7.97 15.57
CA LEU A 154 9.94 -6.65 16.03
C LEU A 154 8.92 -5.56 15.66
N ILE A 155 8.34 -5.62 14.45
CA ILE A 155 7.27 -4.70 14.04
C ILE A 155 6.08 -4.81 15.00
N ARG A 156 5.65 -6.03 15.34
CA ARG A 156 4.56 -6.26 16.30
C ARG A 156 4.88 -5.68 17.69
N LYS A 157 6.13 -5.82 18.15
CA LYS A 157 6.58 -5.26 19.41
C LYS A 157 6.55 -3.73 19.40
N MET A 158 7.01 -3.10 18.31
CA MET A 158 7.01 -1.64 18.14
C MET A 158 5.58 -1.10 18.14
N VAL A 159 4.68 -1.71 17.37
CA VAL A 159 3.27 -1.29 17.34
C VAL A 159 2.63 -1.37 18.74
N ARG A 160 2.86 -2.46 19.48
CA ARG A 160 2.38 -2.61 20.86
C ARG A 160 2.97 -1.57 21.82
N ALA A 161 4.20 -1.13 21.56
CA ALA A 161 4.89 -0.09 22.33
C ALA A 161 4.48 1.34 21.92
N GLY A 162 3.60 1.51 20.92
CA GLY A 162 3.21 2.83 20.40
C GLY A 162 4.30 3.51 19.56
N LYS A 163 5.36 2.81 19.18
CA LYS A 163 6.44 3.31 18.30
C LYS A 163 6.03 3.12 16.84
N LEU A 164 5.20 4.03 16.36
CA LEU A 164 4.55 3.89 15.05
C LEU A 164 5.28 4.64 13.92
N GLY A 165 6.37 5.33 14.23
CA GLY A 165 7.12 6.16 13.30
C GLY A 165 6.84 7.66 13.49
N ILE A 166 6.87 8.43 12.39
CA ILE A 166 6.74 9.89 12.40
C ILE A 166 5.49 10.35 13.15
N LYS A 167 4.36 9.70 12.95
CA LYS A 167 3.07 10.08 13.56
C LYS A 167 3.02 9.96 15.09
N SER A 168 3.90 9.15 15.67
CA SER A 168 4.03 8.98 17.13
C SER A 168 5.28 9.66 17.68
N GLY A 169 6.10 10.29 16.82
CA GLY A 169 7.38 10.91 17.18
C GLY A 169 8.54 9.93 17.32
N GLU A 170 8.30 8.63 17.30
CA GLU A 170 9.32 7.59 17.41
C GLU A 170 8.93 6.34 16.61
N GLY A 171 9.90 5.77 15.91
CA GLY A 171 9.84 4.50 15.21
C GLY A 171 11.20 3.80 15.32
N PHE A 172 11.80 3.41 14.19
CA PHE A 172 13.22 3.03 14.16
C PHE A 172 14.13 4.25 14.34
N PHE A 173 13.62 5.42 14.00
CA PHE A 173 14.29 6.70 14.22
C PHE A 173 13.50 7.57 15.19
N ASN A 174 14.18 8.60 15.75
CA ASN A 174 13.55 9.56 16.65
C ASN A 174 13.20 10.84 15.89
N TYR A 175 11.97 11.28 15.98
CA TYR A 175 11.41 12.46 15.33
C TYR A 175 10.96 13.54 16.34
N ASN A 176 11.14 13.28 17.65
CA ASN A 176 10.89 14.26 18.68
C ASN A 176 12.01 15.32 18.66
N LYS A 177 11.64 16.57 18.41
CA LYS A 177 12.52 17.72 18.52
C LYS A 177 12.52 18.28 19.93
#